data_f4c039acb0d186f89b5d692c589fc5ec
#
_entry.id   f4c039acb0d186f89b5d692c589fc5ec
#
_cell.length_a   1.000
_cell.length_b   1.000
_cell.length_c   1.000
_cell.angle_alpha   90.00
_cell.angle_beta   90.00
_cell.angle_gamma   90.00
#
_symmetry.space_group_name_H-M   'P 1'
#
loop_
_entity.id
_entity.type
_entity.pdbx_description
1 polymer ?
#
loop_
_entity_poly.entity_id
_entity_poly.type
_entity_poly.pdbx_seq_one_letter_code
_entity_poly.pdbx_strand_id
1 'polypeptide(L)'
;MSIISSIRNMISRYVMPRVLLKWSDPDIVLRKREEQEKIRKKEGRPHEIFYFHELLDPYSHITAQLINKFTSEYSVELVPMVVNEPPSKTVHEPSLYRKYCLTDATRIAPFYGVEFPSDKLPNAQVVSLAQRILCGLERDEFISRIAEISALVWSGNELALEALMTEKTMSEETTHATISSNEQKRDEVEAYMGSTFSYEGELYWGVDRLD
;
A
#
# COMPACT_ATOMS: atom_id res chain seq x y z
N MET A 1 14.43 20.54 -37.89
CA MET A 1 13.66 19.64 -37.01
C MET A 1 13.65 18.25 -37.62
N SER A 2 14.07 17.20 -36.88
CA SER A 2 14.14 15.84 -37.40
C SER A 2 12.72 15.31 -37.65
N ILE A 3 12.52 14.52 -38.72
CA ILE A 3 11.27 13.80 -39.04
C ILE A 3 10.79 13.01 -37.82
N ILE A 4 11.72 12.42 -37.07
CA ILE A 4 11.44 11.69 -35.82
C ILE A 4 10.78 12.59 -34.76
N SER A 5 11.23 13.84 -34.57
CA SER A 5 10.64 14.77 -33.64
C SER A 5 9.22 15.20 -34.04
N SER A 6 8.98 15.32 -35.35
CA SER A 6 7.64 15.65 -35.88
C SER A 6 6.65 14.49 -35.71
N ILE A 7 7.08 13.26 -35.94
CA ILE A 7 6.24 12.06 -35.69
C ILE A 7 5.94 11.90 -34.20
N ARG A 8 6.93 12.05 -33.35
CA ARG A 8 6.75 12.01 -31.86
C ARG A 8 5.76 13.06 -31.37
N ASN A 9 5.86 14.30 -31.86
CA ASN A 9 4.94 15.38 -31.52
C ASN A 9 3.52 15.11 -32.04
N MET A 10 3.36 14.55 -33.21
CA MET A 10 2.06 14.17 -33.78
C MET A 10 1.42 13.05 -32.95
N ILE A 11 2.16 11.99 -32.58
CA ILE A 11 1.69 10.91 -31.74
C ILE A 11 1.24 11.49 -30.36
N SER A 12 2.11 12.26 -29.71
CA SER A 12 1.80 12.86 -28.40
C SER A 12 0.57 13.76 -28.44
N ARG A 13 0.41 14.55 -29.51
CA ARG A 13 -0.64 15.57 -29.60
C ARG A 13 -2.01 15.06 -30.05
N TYR A 14 -2.02 14.04 -30.93
CA TYR A 14 -3.25 13.59 -31.58
C TYR A 14 -3.65 12.16 -31.26
N VAL A 15 -2.68 11.28 -31.04
CA VAL A 15 -2.93 9.85 -30.77
C VAL A 15 -3.07 9.58 -29.27
N MET A 16 -2.11 10.04 -28.47
CA MET A 16 -2.11 9.77 -27.03
C MET A 16 -3.38 10.26 -26.30
N PRO A 17 -3.92 11.47 -26.55
CA PRO A 17 -5.16 11.87 -25.92
C PRO A 17 -6.35 10.95 -26.23
N ARG A 18 -6.44 10.46 -27.47
CA ARG A 18 -7.52 9.53 -27.85
C ARG A 18 -7.36 8.14 -27.19
N VAL A 19 -6.13 7.68 -27.07
CA VAL A 19 -5.82 6.43 -26.33
C VAL A 19 -6.17 6.58 -24.86
N LEU A 20 -5.76 7.68 -24.23
CA LEU A 20 -6.06 7.97 -22.84
C LEU A 20 -7.57 8.12 -22.58
N LEU A 21 -8.29 8.82 -23.44
CA LEU A 21 -9.75 8.95 -23.36
C LEU A 21 -10.44 7.57 -23.45
N LYS A 22 -9.94 6.69 -24.34
CA LYS A 22 -10.46 5.33 -24.44
C LYS A 22 -10.12 4.47 -23.22
N TRP A 23 -8.95 4.67 -22.61
CA TRP A 23 -8.56 3.94 -21.40
C TRP A 23 -9.32 4.41 -20.15
N SER A 24 -9.66 5.70 -20.09
CA SER A 24 -10.44 6.29 -19.00
C SER A 24 -11.95 6.24 -19.22
N ASP A 25 -12.42 5.56 -20.28
CA ASP A 25 -13.84 5.38 -20.56
C ASP A 25 -14.49 4.52 -19.45
N PRO A 26 -15.42 5.07 -18.66
CA PRO A 26 -16.05 4.34 -17.56
C PRO A 26 -16.71 3.03 -18.01
N ASP A 27 -17.27 2.99 -19.21
CA ASP A 27 -17.93 1.80 -19.74
C ASP A 27 -16.94 0.66 -20.06
N ILE A 28 -15.70 0.99 -20.39
CA ILE A 28 -14.64 0.00 -20.59
C ILE A 28 -14.20 -0.56 -19.25
N VAL A 29 -14.04 0.30 -18.24
CA VAL A 29 -13.66 -0.12 -16.89
C VAL A 29 -14.75 -1.01 -16.30
N LEU A 30 -16.02 -0.60 -16.38
CA LEU A 30 -17.15 -1.39 -15.87
C LEU A 30 -17.23 -2.76 -16.54
N ARG A 31 -17.09 -2.84 -17.85
CA ARG A 31 -17.09 -4.13 -18.58
C ARG A 31 -15.95 -5.04 -18.14
N LYS A 32 -14.74 -4.50 -17.91
CA LYS A 32 -13.63 -5.29 -17.38
C LYS A 32 -13.95 -5.85 -15.98
N ARG A 33 -14.50 -5.01 -15.10
CA ARG A 33 -14.89 -5.43 -13.75
C ARG A 33 -15.97 -6.52 -13.78
N GLU A 34 -16.98 -6.37 -14.64
CA GLU A 34 -17.99 -7.41 -14.83
C GLU A 34 -17.44 -8.73 -15.35
N GLU A 35 -16.43 -8.67 -16.25
CA GLU A 35 -15.77 -9.85 -16.78
C GLU A 35 -14.93 -10.55 -15.69
N GLN A 36 -14.15 -9.81 -14.92
CA GLN A 36 -13.39 -10.34 -13.79
C GLN A 36 -14.31 -10.96 -12.73
N GLU A 37 -15.43 -10.31 -12.43
CA GLU A 37 -16.42 -10.83 -11.49
C GLU A 37 -17.05 -12.14 -11.97
N LYS A 38 -17.31 -12.28 -13.28
CA LYS A 38 -17.80 -13.54 -13.86
C LYS A 38 -16.77 -14.65 -13.74
N ILE A 39 -15.48 -14.34 -14.00
CA ILE A 39 -14.37 -15.28 -13.85
C ILE A 39 -14.24 -15.72 -12.41
N ARG A 40 -14.16 -14.78 -11.47
CA ARG A 40 -14.07 -15.04 -10.03
C ARG A 40 -15.17 -15.97 -9.54
N LYS A 41 -16.45 -15.67 -9.90
CA LYS A 41 -17.62 -16.50 -9.54
C LYS A 41 -17.53 -17.89 -10.13
N LYS A 42 -17.09 -18.02 -11.39
CA LYS A 42 -16.93 -19.33 -12.05
C LYS A 42 -15.87 -20.19 -11.37
N GLU A 43 -14.81 -19.55 -10.86
CA GLU A 43 -13.72 -20.20 -10.16
C GLU A 43 -14.01 -20.43 -8.67
N GLY A 44 -15.10 -19.86 -8.15
CA GLY A 44 -15.47 -19.96 -6.72
C GLY A 44 -14.49 -19.25 -5.80
N ARG A 45 -13.72 -18.26 -6.32
CA ARG A 45 -12.74 -17.50 -5.53
C ARG A 45 -13.41 -16.45 -4.66
N PRO A 46 -12.91 -16.19 -3.43
CA PRO A 46 -13.33 -15.05 -2.64
C PRO A 46 -12.89 -13.73 -3.29
N HIS A 47 -13.33 -12.61 -2.74
CA HIS A 47 -12.80 -11.28 -3.07
C HIS A 47 -11.45 -11.09 -2.35
N GLU A 48 -10.36 -11.52 -2.97
CA GLU A 48 -9.02 -11.40 -2.42
C GLU A 48 -8.40 -10.06 -2.78
N ILE A 49 -7.93 -9.33 -1.77
CA ILE A 49 -7.31 -8.01 -1.92
C ILE A 49 -5.90 -8.06 -1.33
N PHE A 50 -4.87 -7.83 -2.13
CA PHE A 50 -3.51 -7.63 -1.62
C PHE A 50 -3.38 -6.21 -1.06
N TYR A 51 -2.84 -6.09 0.15
CA TYR A 51 -2.55 -4.81 0.80
C TYR A 51 -1.07 -4.67 1.11
N PHE A 52 -0.40 -3.72 0.47
CA PHE A 52 1.02 -3.45 0.67
C PHE A 52 1.20 -2.38 1.73
N HIS A 53 1.72 -2.80 2.89
CA HIS A 53 1.93 -1.95 4.06
C HIS A 53 3.41 -1.60 4.21
N GLU A 54 3.71 -0.31 4.23
CA GLU A 54 5.05 0.25 4.44
C GLU A 54 5.08 1.03 5.76
N LEU A 55 5.92 0.60 6.71
CA LEU A 55 5.96 1.19 8.06
C LEU A 55 6.50 2.63 8.10
N LEU A 56 7.28 3.04 7.09
CA LEU A 56 7.80 4.40 6.96
C LEU A 56 6.86 5.33 6.16
N ASP A 57 5.78 4.80 5.60
CA ASP A 57 4.79 5.58 4.85
C ASP A 57 3.69 6.12 5.78
N PRO A 58 3.54 7.45 5.90
CA PRO A 58 2.48 8.06 6.72
C PRO A 58 1.07 7.64 6.31
N TYR A 59 0.83 7.43 5.01
CA TYR A 59 -0.48 7.00 4.51
C TYR A 59 -0.78 5.55 4.89
N SER A 60 0.22 4.69 4.93
CA SER A 60 0.09 3.33 5.47
C SER A 60 -0.31 3.34 6.95
N HIS A 61 0.19 4.29 7.74
CA HIS A 61 -0.23 4.44 9.14
C HIS A 61 -1.70 4.89 9.27
N ILE A 62 -2.15 5.84 8.44
CA ILE A 62 -3.55 6.25 8.38
C ILE A 62 -4.43 5.07 7.99
N THR A 63 -4.05 4.36 6.93
CA THR A 63 -4.77 3.18 6.43
C THR A 63 -4.86 2.07 7.47
N ALA A 64 -3.79 1.82 8.24
CA ALA A 64 -3.76 0.81 9.29
C ALA A 64 -4.87 1.00 10.34
N GLN A 65 -5.22 2.25 10.66
CA GLN A 65 -6.29 2.58 11.62
C GLN A 65 -7.71 2.31 11.06
N LEU A 66 -7.85 2.21 9.73
CA LEU A 66 -9.13 2.01 9.05
C LEU A 66 -9.34 0.57 8.56
N ILE A 67 -8.29 -0.22 8.47
CA ILE A 67 -8.32 -1.57 7.87
C ILE A 67 -9.33 -2.50 8.56
N ASN A 68 -9.41 -2.43 9.89
CA ASN A 68 -10.32 -3.27 10.66
C ASN A 68 -11.80 -2.93 10.34
N LYS A 69 -12.11 -1.65 10.21
CA LYS A 69 -13.42 -1.18 9.78
C LYS A 69 -13.71 -1.65 8.35
N PHE A 70 -12.79 -1.43 7.43
CA PHE A 70 -12.91 -1.85 6.03
C PHE A 70 -13.22 -3.35 5.92
N THR A 71 -12.43 -4.22 6.55
CA THR A 71 -12.64 -5.67 6.49
C THR A 71 -13.91 -6.14 7.20
N SER A 72 -14.46 -5.37 8.15
CA SER A 72 -15.73 -5.66 8.80
C SER A 72 -16.96 -5.25 7.98
N GLU A 73 -16.82 -4.23 7.13
CA GLU A 73 -17.91 -3.72 6.29
C GLU A 73 -18.03 -4.47 4.96
N TYR A 74 -16.91 -4.99 4.44
CA TYR A 74 -16.88 -5.68 3.15
C TYR A 74 -16.53 -7.16 3.32
N SER A 75 -17.23 -8.02 2.57
CA SER A 75 -16.95 -9.46 2.53
C SER A 75 -15.73 -9.75 1.63
N VAL A 76 -14.55 -9.39 2.12
CA VAL A 76 -13.28 -9.51 1.39
C VAL A 76 -12.24 -10.28 2.19
N GLU A 77 -11.34 -10.95 1.50
CA GLU A 77 -10.15 -11.55 2.08
C GLU A 77 -8.95 -10.62 1.84
N LEU A 78 -8.56 -9.89 2.88
CA LEU A 78 -7.37 -9.05 2.83
C LEU A 78 -6.13 -9.92 3.00
N VAL A 79 -5.17 -9.80 2.09
CA VAL A 79 -3.84 -10.43 2.16
C VAL A 79 -2.82 -9.33 2.46
N PRO A 80 -2.45 -9.13 3.74
CA PRO A 80 -1.53 -8.07 4.11
C PRO A 80 -0.08 -8.48 3.79
N MET A 81 0.67 -7.54 3.23
CA MET A 81 2.05 -7.71 2.82
C MET A 81 2.89 -6.53 3.32
N VAL A 82 3.78 -6.79 4.27
CA VAL A 82 4.77 -5.81 4.71
C VAL A 82 5.82 -5.65 3.61
N VAL A 83 6.09 -4.40 3.24
CA VAL A 83 7.08 -4.03 2.21
C VAL A 83 7.99 -2.92 2.72
N ASN A 84 9.17 -2.77 2.13
CA ASN A 84 10.02 -1.61 2.35
C ASN A 84 9.66 -0.45 1.42
N GLU A 85 10.27 0.70 1.69
CA GLU A 85 10.24 1.86 0.79
C GLU A 85 10.58 1.43 -0.65
N PRO A 86 9.94 2.05 -1.64
CA PRO A 86 10.27 1.78 -3.04
C PRO A 86 11.73 2.16 -3.33
N PRO A 87 12.36 1.54 -4.36
CA PRO A 87 13.71 1.90 -4.76
C PRO A 87 13.87 3.40 -4.95
N SER A 88 14.99 3.97 -4.51
CA SER A 88 15.25 5.42 -4.50
C SER A 88 15.05 6.12 -5.86
N LYS A 89 15.19 5.38 -6.97
CA LYS A 89 14.93 5.87 -8.34
C LYS A 89 13.44 6.06 -8.66
N THR A 90 12.55 5.49 -7.86
CA THR A 90 11.10 5.54 -8.07
C THR A 90 10.53 6.90 -7.65
N VAL A 91 11.09 7.48 -6.60
CA VAL A 91 10.66 8.76 -6.06
C VAL A 91 11.67 9.85 -6.44
N HIS A 92 11.20 10.84 -7.20
CA HIS A 92 12.01 12.01 -7.50
C HIS A 92 12.08 12.92 -6.26
N GLU A 93 13.27 13.44 -5.91
CA GLU A 93 13.47 14.26 -4.70
C GLU A 93 12.96 13.62 -3.39
N PRO A 94 13.51 12.46 -2.96
CA PRO A 94 12.94 11.68 -1.84
C PRO A 94 12.80 12.47 -0.53
N SER A 95 13.75 13.35 -0.23
CA SER A 95 13.73 14.17 1.02
C SER A 95 12.56 15.15 1.04
N LEU A 96 12.29 15.80 -0.10
CA LEU A 96 11.17 16.72 -0.23
C LEU A 96 9.83 15.98 -0.20
N TYR A 97 9.76 14.84 -0.88
CA TYR A 97 8.60 13.98 -0.89
C TYR A 97 8.23 13.51 0.53
N ARG A 98 9.18 12.97 1.30
CA ARG A 98 8.94 12.54 2.69
C ARG A 98 8.43 13.67 3.57
N LYS A 99 9.04 14.86 3.47
CA LYS A 99 8.57 16.05 4.21
C LYS A 99 7.14 16.44 3.83
N TYR A 100 6.82 16.36 2.54
CA TYR A 100 5.46 16.61 2.06
C TYR A 100 4.49 15.59 2.65
N CYS A 101 4.78 14.27 2.56
CA CYS A 101 3.91 13.21 3.06
C CYS A 101 3.61 13.34 4.56
N LEU A 102 4.61 13.70 5.40
CA LEU A 102 4.39 13.96 6.83
C LEU A 102 3.41 15.11 7.06
N THR A 103 3.62 16.23 6.34
CA THR A 103 2.75 17.41 6.45
C THR A 103 1.33 17.10 5.96
N ASP A 104 1.22 16.39 4.86
CA ASP A 104 -0.06 16.05 4.25
C ASP A 104 -0.84 15.07 5.12
N ALA A 105 -0.19 14.00 5.62
CA ALA A 105 -0.79 13.02 6.52
C ALA A 105 -1.39 13.67 7.78
N THR A 106 -0.68 14.63 8.39
CA THR A 106 -1.20 15.41 9.53
C THR A 106 -2.48 16.17 9.17
N ARG A 107 -2.61 16.64 7.94
CA ARG A 107 -3.77 17.41 7.48
C ARG A 107 -4.94 16.53 7.11
N ILE A 108 -4.69 15.38 6.49
CA ILE A 108 -5.77 14.53 5.98
C ILE A 108 -6.32 13.57 7.04
N ALA A 109 -5.51 13.10 8.01
CA ALA A 109 -5.94 12.15 9.02
C ALA A 109 -7.26 12.53 9.73
N PRO A 110 -7.50 13.80 10.14
CA PRO A 110 -8.75 14.19 10.77
C PRO A 110 -10.00 14.01 9.88
N PHE A 111 -9.87 14.07 8.55
CA PHE A 111 -11.00 13.85 7.63
C PHE A 111 -11.48 12.40 7.66
N TYR A 112 -10.59 11.47 8.01
CA TYR A 112 -10.90 10.04 8.17
C TYR A 112 -11.22 9.66 9.62
N GLY A 113 -11.22 10.63 10.54
CA GLY A 113 -11.47 10.40 11.98
C GLY A 113 -10.36 9.62 12.67
N VAL A 114 -9.13 9.72 12.16
CA VAL A 114 -7.93 9.05 12.69
C VAL A 114 -6.83 10.07 13.00
N GLU A 115 -5.75 9.62 13.64
CA GLU A 115 -4.65 10.47 14.08
C GLU A 115 -3.35 10.17 13.33
N PHE A 116 -2.58 11.22 13.07
CA PHE A 116 -1.19 11.12 12.63
C PHE A 116 -0.33 12.04 13.49
N PRO A 117 0.34 11.52 14.55
CA PRO A 117 0.92 12.34 15.60
C PRO A 117 2.36 12.77 15.35
N SER A 118 3.00 12.40 14.23
CA SER A 118 4.44 12.56 14.05
C SER A 118 4.81 13.59 13.00
N ASP A 119 5.84 14.36 13.28
CA ASP A 119 6.49 15.31 12.36
C ASP A 119 7.82 14.79 11.78
N LYS A 120 8.20 13.57 12.15
CA LYS A 120 9.44 12.91 11.75
C LYS A 120 9.25 11.43 11.47
N LEU A 121 10.15 10.88 10.67
CA LEU A 121 10.16 9.45 10.37
C LEU A 121 10.57 8.63 11.61
N PRO A 122 10.02 7.42 11.76
CA PRO A 122 10.46 6.44 12.74
C PRO A 122 11.94 6.07 12.55
N ASN A 123 12.60 5.68 13.63
CA ASN A 123 13.96 5.16 13.55
C ASN A 123 13.98 3.69 13.03
N ALA A 124 15.13 3.27 12.51
CA ALA A 124 15.29 1.95 11.91
C ALA A 124 15.04 0.79 12.90
N GLN A 125 15.32 0.97 14.18
CA GLN A 125 15.17 -0.06 15.19
C GLN A 125 13.68 -0.41 15.41
N VAL A 126 12.83 0.58 15.63
CA VAL A 126 11.38 0.35 15.81
C VAL A 126 10.74 -0.23 14.54
N VAL A 127 11.21 0.19 13.35
CA VAL A 127 10.75 -0.35 12.08
C VAL A 127 11.12 -1.83 11.96
N SER A 128 12.37 -2.19 12.24
CA SER A 128 12.84 -3.59 12.18
C SER A 128 12.06 -4.48 13.15
N LEU A 129 11.84 -4.04 14.40
CA LEU A 129 11.04 -4.78 15.38
C LEU A 129 9.62 -5.00 14.88
N ALA A 130 8.96 -3.95 14.40
CA ALA A 130 7.59 -4.03 13.89
C ALA A 130 7.48 -4.94 12.65
N GLN A 131 8.44 -4.89 11.73
CA GLN A 131 8.50 -5.79 10.58
C GLN A 131 8.56 -7.25 11.02
N ARG A 132 9.42 -7.58 11.99
CA ARG A 132 9.56 -8.94 12.53
C ARG A 132 8.28 -9.44 13.19
N ILE A 133 7.58 -8.56 13.91
CA ILE A 133 6.30 -8.89 14.55
C ILE A 133 5.24 -9.11 13.46
N LEU A 134 5.03 -8.13 12.58
CA LEU A 134 3.97 -8.16 11.58
C LEU A 134 4.11 -9.32 10.58
N CYS A 135 5.32 -9.62 10.13
CA CYS A 135 5.59 -10.74 9.23
C CYS A 135 5.30 -12.11 9.87
N GLY A 136 5.31 -12.20 11.20
CA GLY A 136 4.99 -13.42 11.94
C GLY A 136 3.52 -13.61 12.26
N LEU A 137 2.67 -12.62 11.98
CA LEU A 137 1.23 -12.68 12.29
C LEU A 137 0.46 -13.35 11.16
N GLU A 138 -0.52 -14.16 11.54
CA GLU A 138 -1.56 -14.61 10.63
C GLU A 138 -2.46 -13.44 10.22
N ARG A 139 -3.16 -13.58 9.09
CA ARG A 139 -3.99 -12.53 8.48
C ARG A 139 -4.89 -11.79 9.48
N ASP A 140 -5.68 -12.52 10.26
CA ASP A 140 -6.67 -11.92 11.17
C ASP A 140 -6.00 -11.24 12.36
N GLU A 141 -4.88 -11.78 12.85
CA GLU A 141 -4.04 -11.15 13.87
C GLU A 141 -3.38 -9.87 13.32
N PHE A 142 -2.88 -9.90 12.08
CA PHE A 142 -2.34 -8.73 11.42
C PHE A 142 -3.37 -7.61 11.33
N ILE A 143 -4.56 -7.90 10.80
CA ILE A 143 -5.67 -6.94 10.65
C ILE A 143 -6.04 -6.32 12.01
N SER A 144 -6.13 -7.14 13.05
CA SER A 144 -6.52 -6.66 14.40
C SER A 144 -5.45 -5.82 15.10
N ARG A 145 -4.17 -6.01 14.76
CA ARG A 145 -3.04 -5.42 15.50
C ARG A 145 -2.25 -4.36 14.74
N ILE A 146 -2.45 -4.24 13.42
CA ILE A 146 -1.66 -3.33 12.59
C ILE A 146 -1.75 -1.87 13.05
N ALA A 147 -2.92 -1.41 13.49
CA ALA A 147 -3.10 -0.05 13.99
C ALA A 147 -2.26 0.22 15.25
N GLU A 148 -2.29 -0.71 16.22
CA GLU A 148 -1.49 -0.63 17.45
C GLU A 148 0.00 -0.62 17.13
N ILE A 149 0.48 -1.60 16.36
CA ILE A 149 1.90 -1.75 16.03
C ILE A 149 2.41 -0.54 15.25
N SER A 150 1.63 -0.05 14.29
CA SER A 150 1.97 1.14 13.53
C SER A 150 2.03 2.39 14.41
N ALA A 151 1.12 2.55 15.38
CA ALA A 151 1.16 3.66 16.34
C ALA A 151 2.41 3.61 17.23
N LEU A 152 2.84 2.43 17.68
CA LEU A 152 4.09 2.25 18.42
C LEU A 152 5.32 2.62 17.60
N VAL A 153 5.34 2.29 16.31
CA VAL A 153 6.41 2.69 15.38
C VAL A 153 6.46 4.21 15.26
N TRP A 154 5.33 4.86 15.00
CA TRP A 154 5.30 6.32 14.79
C TRP A 154 5.50 7.13 16.06
N SER A 155 5.24 6.57 17.26
CA SER A 155 5.62 7.15 18.54
C SER A 155 7.06 6.84 18.96
N GLY A 156 7.75 5.94 18.26
CA GLY A 156 9.10 5.50 18.62
C GLY A 156 9.18 4.66 19.90
N ASN A 157 8.09 3.99 20.28
CA ASN A 157 8.00 3.22 21.53
C ASN A 157 8.58 1.81 21.38
N GLU A 158 9.90 1.72 21.41
CA GLU A 158 10.67 0.47 21.25
C GLU A 158 10.32 -0.55 22.34
N LEU A 159 10.26 -0.12 23.60
CA LEU A 159 9.97 -1.02 24.74
C LEU A 159 8.58 -1.68 24.61
N ALA A 160 7.58 -0.93 24.14
CA ALA A 160 6.27 -1.52 23.90
C ALA A 160 6.28 -2.51 22.73
N LEU A 161 7.03 -2.25 21.67
CA LEU A 161 7.21 -3.21 20.57
C LEU A 161 7.94 -4.48 21.05
N GLU A 162 8.99 -4.36 21.85
CA GLU A 162 9.67 -5.51 22.45
C GLU A 162 8.71 -6.35 23.30
N ALA A 163 7.83 -5.72 24.09
CA ALA A 163 6.82 -6.41 24.89
C ALA A 163 5.76 -7.16 24.04
N LEU A 164 5.59 -6.79 22.77
CA LEU A 164 4.69 -7.49 21.83
C LEU A 164 5.34 -8.69 21.12
N MET A 165 6.64 -8.91 21.32
CA MET A 165 7.33 -10.06 20.72
C MET A 165 6.83 -11.37 21.33
N THR A 166 6.62 -12.36 20.49
CA THR A 166 6.17 -13.72 20.85
C THR A 166 7.03 -14.74 20.13
N GLU A 167 6.74 -16.02 20.34
CA GLU A 167 7.35 -17.11 19.58
C GLU A 167 7.05 -17.06 18.06
N LYS A 168 6.01 -16.32 17.67
CA LYS A 168 5.68 -16.07 16.25
C LYS A 168 6.54 -14.98 15.62
N THR A 169 7.23 -14.15 16.43
CA THR A 169 8.08 -13.06 15.91
C THR A 169 9.21 -13.65 15.09
N MET A 170 9.29 -13.23 13.83
CA MET A 170 10.29 -13.78 12.90
C MET A 170 11.73 -13.34 13.24
N SER A 171 12.70 -14.16 12.86
CA SER A 171 14.11 -13.75 12.82
C SER A 171 14.31 -12.63 11.76
N GLU A 172 15.39 -11.88 11.86
CA GLU A 172 15.73 -10.86 10.86
C GLU A 172 15.88 -11.46 9.46
N GLU A 173 16.54 -12.61 9.34
CA GLU A 173 16.75 -13.30 8.07
C GLU A 173 15.42 -13.73 7.44
N THR A 174 14.52 -14.35 8.21
CA THR A 174 13.20 -14.78 7.73
C THR A 174 12.33 -13.58 7.36
N THR A 175 12.39 -12.51 8.16
CA THR A 175 11.66 -11.26 7.87
C THR A 175 12.12 -10.65 6.55
N HIS A 176 13.44 -10.57 6.33
CA HIS A 176 13.99 -10.06 5.08
C HIS A 176 13.54 -10.89 3.87
N ALA A 177 13.59 -12.22 3.98
CA ALA A 177 13.12 -13.11 2.91
C ALA A 177 11.62 -12.92 2.62
N THR A 178 10.80 -12.79 3.68
CA THR A 178 9.35 -12.55 3.55
C THR A 178 9.07 -11.20 2.88
N ILE A 179 9.72 -10.13 3.32
CA ILE A 179 9.56 -8.80 2.72
C ILE A 179 10.00 -8.81 1.26
N SER A 180 11.11 -9.47 0.93
CA SER A 180 11.58 -9.59 -0.46
C SER A 180 10.54 -10.31 -1.34
N SER A 181 9.90 -11.36 -0.84
CA SER A 181 8.81 -12.05 -1.53
C SER A 181 7.58 -11.14 -1.73
N ASN A 182 7.23 -10.34 -0.71
CA ASN A 182 6.14 -9.39 -0.78
C ASN A 182 6.42 -8.26 -1.79
N GLU A 183 7.68 -7.80 -1.86
CA GLU A 183 8.12 -6.81 -2.85
C GLU A 183 8.05 -7.37 -4.26
N GLN A 184 8.43 -8.63 -4.46
CA GLN A 184 8.26 -9.30 -5.75
C GLN A 184 6.77 -9.35 -6.13
N LYS A 185 5.88 -9.67 -5.19
CA LYS A 185 4.43 -9.65 -5.44
C LYS A 185 3.92 -8.26 -5.77
N ARG A 186 4.42 -7.22 -5.07
CA ARG A 186 4.12 -5.82 -5.38
C ARG A 186 4.51 -5.45 -6.81
N ASP A 187 5.70 -5.87 -7.22
CA ASP A 187 6.21 -5.63 -8.59
C ASP A 187 5.40 -6.39 -9.64
N GLU A 188 4.99 -7.64 -9.37
CA GLU A 188 4.14 -8.43 -10.27
C GLU A 188 2.78 -7.78 -10.56
N VAL A 189 2.20 -7.09 -9.58
CA VAL A 189 0.94 -6.35 -9.76
C VAL A 189 1.16 -4.90 -10.19
N GLU A 190 2.40 -4.52 -10.51
CA GLU A 190 2.79 -3.17 -10.94
C GLU A 190 2.54 -2.06 -9.90
N ALA A 191 2.36 -2.43 -8.62
CA ALA A 191 2.32 -1.48 -7.50
C ALA A 191 3.75 -1.08 -7.11
N TYR A 192 3.93 0.14 -6.58
CA TYR A 192 5.28 0.64 -6.25
C TYR A 192 5.35 1.45 -4.94
N MET A 193 4.23 1.77 -4.34
CA MET A 193 4.16 2.55 -3.08
C MET A 193 3.52 1.72 -1.97
N GLY A 194 3.75 2.14 -0.73
CA GLY A 194 2.97 1.72 0.42
C GLY A 194 1.51 2.16 0.34
N SER A 195 0.69 1.73 1.30
CA SER A 195 -0.76 2.03 1.33
C SER A 195 -1.48 1.74 0.01
N THR A 196 -1.05 0.69 -0.70
CA THR A 196 -1.63 0.29 -2.00
C THR A 196 -2.40 -1.01 -1.84
N PHE A 197 -3.60 -1.03 -2.40
CA PHE A 197 -4.42 -2.22 -2.54
C PHE A 197 -4.42 -2.68 -4.00
N SER A 198 -4.39 -4.00 -4.22
CA SER A 198 -4.55 -4.59 -5.54
C SER A 198 -5.71 -5.58 -5.52
N TYR A 199 -6.68 -5.37 -6.40
CA TYR A 199 -7.85 -6.22 -6.56
C TYR A 199 -8.17 -6.45 -8.03
N GLU A 200 -8.17 -7.72 -8.46
CA GLU A 200 -8.51 -8.16 -9.83
C GLU A 200 -7.78 -7.36 -10.93
N GLY A 201 -6.48 -7.04 -10.69
CA GLY A 201 -5.64 -6.31 -11.63
C GLY A 201 -5.83 -4.79 -11.64
N GLU A 202 -6.60 -4.24 -10.72
CA GLU A 202 -6.70 -2.81 -10.48
C GLU A 202 -5.92 -2.41 -9.22
N LEU A 203 -5.31 -1.22 -9.23
CA LEU A 203 -4.57 -0.64 -8.12
C LEU A 203 -5.35 0.52 -7.50
N TYR A 204 -5.38 0.53 -6.18
CA TYR A 204 -6.02 1.56 -5.36
C TYR A 204 -4.98 2.08 -4.37
N TRP A 205 -4.40 3.22 -4.65
CA TRP A 205 -3.35 3.82 -3.84
C TRP A 205 -3.92 4.92 -2.96
N GLY A 206 -3.67 4.80 -1.66
CA GLY A 206 -4.05 5.79 -0.65
C GLY A 206 -5.35 5.47 0.09
N VAL A 207 -5.50 6.12 1.23
CA VAL A 207 -6.63 5.97 2.14
C VAL A 207 -7.97 6.40 1.53
N ASP A 208 -7.93 7.33 0.56
CA ASP A 208 -9.08 7.86 -0.18
C ASP A 208 -9.72 6.84 -1.15
N ARG A 209 -9.22 5.61 -1.17
CA ARG A 209 -9.74 4.52 -1.97
C ARG A 209 -10.47 3.45 -1.17
N LEU A 210 -10.65 3.68 0.13
CA LEU A 210 -11.35 2.76 1.04
C LEU A 210 -12.85 3.09 1.19
N ASP A 211 -13.35 4.11 0.50
CA ASP A 211 -14.77 4.52 0.51
C ASP A 211 -15.62 3.69 -0.47
#